data_0a8a3e7e3001784270661c37c86410b5
#
_entry.id   0a8a3e7e3001784270661c37c86410b5
#
_cell.length_a   1.000
_cell.length_b   1.000
_cell.length_c   1.000
_cell.angle_alpha   90.00
_cell.angle_beta   90.00
_cell.angle_gamma   90.00
#
_symmetry.space_group_name_H-M   'P 1'
#
loop_
_entity.id
_entity.type
_entity.pdbx_description
1 polymer ?
#
loop_
_entity_poly.entity_id
_entity_poly.type
_entity_poly.pdbx_seq_one_letter_code
_entity_poly.pdbx_strand_id
1 'polypeptide(L)'
;MSIWSAGGSAGAQLLRAQWPSLLLWAYLLSPLFARLLSDCQCAKIDGLVLYTFLISVLWLLVLRCGWANQFKVHLWLLPFYLLASIDLFLVLNFGSRLTAAYLLIGLTNYKEATDFLATYWRSMAGIVVVFVGCYGVGLAGLYGRRLGRSKAMCQLALAGLVLGYGAYFVKTVSINALNKDAVLDLVAKDQSTPVGYLSQLALTVVLYEESKGYIRQRQQSQVQLTGVSDQAGIQTLVFVIGESSRPHNWSLYGYPNKTTPNLERQPGLFKFNRMCTTAPYTSVAVPSLLSLEPISDWNLIASNKSLVGILRAAGFDTYWLSSQEVDSFGGIIPQIAAEAQYRQYLERSYDGALLPVLQNVLSKANGRRQAIFLHIKGSHFEYARRFPSDFARFKPASGSQKDRITADYDNSVLYTDWILSSIMHQLTASQSKALLVYASDHGENLLDDDRKLLGHGMGNAYDLATTAFVWSTGNLSAAQMRKLQKLKTRQDQQVSIASLPHTLLNIAGITMPGYDSTQDLLSDDFKASLCPHLLGTGYVPTFDFSIKHIAAE
;
A
#
# COMPACT_ATOMS: atom_id res chain seq x y z
N MET A 1 55.08 39.10 -4.45
CA MET A 1 54.54 38.02 -5.27
C MET A 1 54.86 36.66 -4.68
N SER A 2 54.45 36.31 -3.46
CA SER A 2 54.76 35.00 -2.84
C SER A 2 53.75 34.51 -1.77
N ILE A 3 52.55 35.04 -1.72
CA ILE A 3 51.56 34.64 -0.70
C ILE A 3 50.48 33.70 -1.28
N TRP A 4 50.37 33.58 -2.61
CA TRP A 4 49.32 32.74 -3.27
C TRP A 4 49.75 31.31 -3.62
N SER A 5 51.05 30.95 -3.52
CA SER A 5 51.51 29.61 -3.88
C SER A 5 51.51 28.60 -2.70
N ALA A 6 51.48 29.05 -1.45
CA ALA A 6 51.52 28.19 -0.28
C ALA A 6 50.12 27.65 0.12
N GLY A 7 49.03 28.36 -0.17
CA GLY A 7 47.66 27.94 0.15
C GLY A 7 47.13 26.79 -0.74
N GLY A 8 47.56 26.73 -1.99
CA GLY A 8 47.14 25.69 -2.93
C GLY A 8 47.65 24.28 -2.58
N SER A 9 48.87 24.17 -2.03
CA SER A 9 49.45 22.87 -1.69
C SER A 9 48.88 22.26 -0.41
N ALA A 10 48.55 23.08 0.58
CA ALA A 10 47.98 22.62 1.86
C ALA A 10 46.51 22.17 1.68
N GLY A 11 45.71 22.89 0.91
CA GLY A 11 44.34 22.51 0.57
C GLY A 11 44.27 21.24 -0.24
N ALA A 12 45.14 21.08 -1.25
CA ALA A 12 45.21 19.86 -2.05
C ALA A 12 45.70 18.64 -1.22
N GLN A 13 46.61 18.82 -0.29
CA GLN A 13 47.04 17.75 0.63
C GLN A 13 45.94 17.36 1.60
N LEU A 14 45.19 18.32 2.14
CA LEU A 14 44.02 18.06 3.01
C LEU A 14 42.92 17.29 2.26
N LEU A 15 42.59 17.68 1.04
CA LEU A 15 41.63 16.95 0.18
C LEU A 15 42.12 15.54 -0.14
N ARG A 16 43.42 15.36 -0.46
CA ARG A 16 44.02 14.02 -0.69
C ARG A 16 44.00 13.14 0.55
N ALA A 17 44.04 13.69 1.74
CA ALA A 17 43.96 12.92 3.00
C ALA A 17 42.52 12.50 3.34
N GLN A 18 41.49 13.29 2.92
CA GLN A 18 40.12 13.14 3.36
C GLN A 18 39.19 12.55 2.29
N TRP A 19 39.59 12.43 1.02
CA TRP A 19 38.73 11.95 -0.05
C TRP A 19 38.03 10.61 0.24
N PRO A 20 38.63 9.63 0.98
CA PRO A 20 37.91 8.39 1.21
C PRO A 20 36.70 8.57 2.14
N SER A 21 36.84 9.40 3.19
CA SER A 21 35.70 9.75 4.06
C SER A 21 34.64 10.54 3.30
N LEU A 22 35.06 11.47 2.43
CA LEU A 22 34.12 12.26 1.62
C LEU A 22 33.36 11.38 0.63
N LEU A 23 33.99 10.39 0.00
CA LEU A 23 33.33 9.42 -0.86
C LEU A 23 32.26 8.62 -0.09
N LEU A 24 32.63 8.12 1.09
CA LEU A 24 31.71 7.38 1.95
C LEU A 24 30.53 8.26 2.40
N TRP A 25 30.77 9.51 2.79
CA TRP A 25 29.70 10.44 3.16
C TRP A 25 28.80 10.79 1.97
N ALA A 26 29.38 11.01 0.80
CA ALA A 26 28.61 11.27 -0.42
C ALA A 26 27.65 10.12 -0.73
N TYR A 27 28.10 8.88 -0.56
CA TYR A 27 27.24 7.72 -0.70
C TYR A 27 26.15 7.68 0.39
N LEU A 28 26.50 7.89 1.66
CA LEU A 28 25.55 7.85 2.77
C LEU A 28 24.47 8.94 2.64
N LEU A 29 24.82 10.10 2.06
CA LEU A 29 23.90 11.21 1.80
C LEU A 29 23.21 11.13 0.44
N SER A 30 23.54 10.12 -0.40
CA SER A 30 23.02 10.04 -1.77
C SER A 30 21.49 10.01 -1.87
N PRO A 31 20.70 9.40 -0.96
CA PRO A 31 19.25 9.46 -1.01
C PRO A 31 18.71 10.88 -0.81
N LEU A 32 19.29 11.64 0.13
CA LEU A 32 18.92 13.04 0.37
C LEU A 32 19.32 13.93 -0.83
N PHE A 33 20.47 13.67 -1.42
CA PHE A 33 20.95 14.38 -2.59
C PHE A 33 20.07 14.12 -3.82
N ALA A 34 19.70 12.85 -4.05
CA ALA A 34 18.79 12.47 -5.12
C ALA A 34 17.41 13.15 -4.96
N ARG A 35 16.89 13.22 -3.73
CA ARG A 35 15.63 13.90 -3.44
C ARG A 35 15.72 15.41 -3.70
N LEU A 36 16.79 16.08 -3.22
CA LEU A 36 17.02 17.51 -3.47
C LEU A 36 17.13 17.82 -4.97
N LEU A 37 17.78 16.95 -5.75
CA LEU A 37 17.87 17.13 -7.20
C LEU A 37 16.50 17.00 -7.88
N SER A 38 15.68 16.06 -7.46
CA SER A 38 14.31 15.90 -7.94
C SER A 38 13.46 17.14 -7.63
N ASP A 39 13.52 17.66 -6.41
CA ASP A 39 12.79 18.85 -6.00
C ASP A 39 13.27 20.11 -6.74
N CYS A 40 14.57 20.20 -7.03
CA CYS A 40 15.15 21.32 -7.80
C CYS A 40 14.66 21.34 -9.26
N GLN A 41 14.50 20.16 -9.88
CA GLN A 41 13.93 20.03 -11.23
C GLN A 41 12.46 20.49 -11.28
N CYS A 42 11.71 20.32 -10.19
CA CYS A 42 10.33 20.78 -10.06
C CYS A 42 10.22 22.27 -9.63
N ALA A 43 11.32 22.99 -9.51
CA ALA A 43 11.41 24.38 -9.00
C ALA A 43 10.78 24.57 -7.59
N LYS A 44 10.70 23.50 -6.79
CA LYS A 44 10.18 23.50 -5.42
C LYS A 44 11.13 22.72 -4.52
N ILE A 45 12.00 23.43 -3.80
CA ILE A 45 12.82 22.79 -2.77
C ILE A 45 11.96 22.66 -1.51
N ASP A 46 11.71 21.42 -1.08
CA ASP A 46 11.06 21.17 0.20
C ASP A 46 12.02 21.58 1.34
N GLY A 47 11.57 22.54 2.15
CA GLY A 47 12.35 23.04 3.29
C GLY A 47 12.69 21.95 4.30
N LEU A 48 11.88 20.89 4.42
CA LEU A 48 12.15 19.74 5.27
C LEU A 48 13.31 18.89 4.73
N VAL A 49 13.39 18.69 3.43
CA VAL A 49 14.48 17.93 2.78
C VAL A 49 15.82 18.69 2.93
N LEU A 50 15.80 20.00 2.75
CA LEU A 50 17.00 20.82 2.97
C LEU A 50 17.44 20.80 4.44
N TYR A 51 16.50 20.92 5.37
CA TYR A 51 16.76 20.81 6.80
C TYR A 51 17.40 19.45 7.16
N THR A 52 16.81 18.34 6.71
CA THR A 52 17.33 16.98 6.97
C THR A 52 18.72 16.78 6.38
N PHE A 53 18.99 17.34 5.21
CA PHE A 53 20.33 17.31 4.62
C PHE A 53 21.35 18.05 5.50
N LEU A 54 21.05 19.28 5.96
CA LEU A 54 21.94 20.05 6.82
C LEU A 54 22.21 19.36 8.16
N ILE A 55 21.18 18.82 8.81
CA ILE A 55 21.34 18.05 10.06
C ILE A 55 22.22 16.81 9.84
N SER A 56 22.04 16.11 8.72
CA SER A 56 22.87 14.94 8.37
C SER A 56 24.34 15.31 8.20
N VAL A 57 24.63 16.43 7.54
CA VAL A 57 26.00 16.94 7.41
C VAL A 57 26.61 17.26 8.79
N LEU A 58 25.85 17.89 9.67
CA LEU A 58 26.32 18.17 11.04
C LEU A 58 26.62 16.87 11.81
N TRP A 59 25.80 15.85 11.71
CA TRP A 59 26.07 14.53 12.32
C TRP A 59 27.37 13.90 11.78
N LEU A 60 27.57 13.93 10.47
CA LEU A 60 28.79 13.40 9.86
C LEU A 60 30.04 14.20 10.30
N LEU A 61 29.92 15.52 10.48
CA LEU A 61 31.00 16.33 11.01
C LEU A 61 31.32 15.97 12.46
N VAL A 62 30.35 15.70 13.33
CA VAL A 62 30.57 15.20 14.69
C VAL A 62 31.32 13.87 14.67
N LEU A 63 30.88 12.91 13.85
CA LEU A 63 31.55 11.62 13.72
C LEU A 63 32.96 11.76 13.16
N ARG A 64 33.18 12.68 12.21
CA ARG A 64 34.49 12.93 11.60
C ARG A 64 35.47 13.58 12.57
N CYS A 65 35.02 14.57 13.31
CA CYS A 65 35.91 15.35 14.19
C CYS A 65 36.11 14.72 15.58
N GLY A 66 35.15 13.90 16.02
CA GLY A 66 35.19 13.21 17.31
C GLY A 66 36.12 11.99 17.36
N TRP A 67 36.35 11.34 16.22
CA TRP A 67 37.05 10.05 16.14
C TRP A 67 38.26 10.09 15.19
N ALA A 68 39.42 9.68 15.65
CA ALA A 68 40.64 9.66 14.84
C ALA A 68 40.68 8.48 13.85
N ASN A 69 40.13 7.32 14.24
CA ASN A 69 40.10 6.13 13.39
C ASN A 69 38.82 6.08 12.58
N GLN A 70 38.81 6.75 11.46
CA GLN A 70 37.66 6.81 10.55
C GLN A 70 37.32 5.46 9.90
N PHE A 71 38.29 4.57 9.67
CA PHE A 71 38.05 3.23 9.20
C PHE A 71 37.07 2.48 10.12
N LYS A 72 37.29 2.49 11.42
CA LYS A 72 36.39 1.88 12.40
C LYS A 72 35.02 2.55 12.41
N VAL A 73 34.96 3.88 12.34
CA VAL A 73 33.68 4.62 12.30
C VAL A 73 32.83 4.16 11.11
N HIS A 74 33.41 4.12 9.92
CA HIS A 74 32.65 3.71 8.72
C HIS A 74 32.31 2.22 8.73
N LEU A 75 33.14 1.36 9.37
CA LEU A 75 32.77 -0.03 9.60
C LEU A 75 31.54 -0.16 10.52
N TRP A 76 31.48 0.62 11.58
CA TRP A 76 30.33 0.66 12.49
C TRP A 76 29.08 1.23 11.81
N LEU A 77 29.24 2.12 10.83
CA LEU A 77 28.16 2.69 10.05
C LEU A 77 27.65 1.77 8.94
N LEU A 78 28.21 0.57 8.73
CA LEU A 78 27.79 -0.36 7.67
C LEU A 78 26.27 -0.59 7.63
N PRO A 79 25.54 -0.81 8.73
CA PRO A 79 24.07 -0.97 8.68
C PRO A 79 23.37 0.25 8.08
N PHE A 80 23.87 1.46 8.34
CA PHE A 80 23.29 2.68 7.79
C PHE A 80 23.57 2.85 6.30
N TYR A 81 24.70 2.34 5.81
CA TYR A 81 24.98 2.29 4.37
C TYR A 81 24.04 1.33 3.65
N LEU A 82 23.69 0.20 4.26
CA LEU A 82 22.71 -0.72 3.72
C LEU A 82 21.32 -0.08 3.68
N LEU A 83 20.91 0.58 4.76
CA LEU A 83 19.65 1.33 4.78
C LEU A 83 19.65 2.48 3.76
N ALA A 84 20.76 3.20 3.61
CA ALA A 84 20.90 4.24 2.60
C ALA A 84 20.80 3.68 1.16
N SER A 85 21.26 2.45 0.93
CA SER A 85 21.11 1.79 -0.39
C SER A 85 19.64 1.49 -0.70
N ILE A 86 18.87 1.00 0.29
CA ILE A 86 17.42 0.78 0.17
C ILE A 86 16.72 2.12 -0.03
N ASP A 87 17.07 3.13 0.76
CA ASP A 87 16.48 4.47 0.69
C ASP A 87 16.76 5.13 -0.67
N LEU A 88 17.99 5.02 -1.18
CA LEU A 88 18.37 5.50 -2.52
C LEU A 88 17.54 4.80 -3.61
N PHE A 89 17.34 3.50 -3.47
CA PHE A 89 16.49 2.73 -4.37
C PHE A 89 15.05 3.27 -4.38
N LEU A 90 14.47 3.51 -3.20
CA LEU A 90 13.10 4.05 -3.07
C LEU A 90 13.00 5.46 -3.66
N VAL A 91 13.97 6.33 -3.42
CA VAL A 91 13.98 7.69 -3.98
C VAL A 91 14.07 7.67 -5.50
N LEU A 92 14.96 6.86 -6.09
CA LEU A 92 15.19 6.82 -7.53
C LEU A 92 14.02 6.19 -8.30
N ASN A 93 13.32 5.21 -7.72
CA ASN A 93 12.26 4.48 -8.42
C ASN A 93 10.86 5.00 -8.06
N PHE A 94 10.66 5.55 -6.85
CA PHE A 94 9.34 5.92 -6.34
C PHE A 94 9.26 7.37 -5.83
N GLY A 95 10.36 8.11 -5.82
CA GLY A 95 10.40 9.46 -5.25
C GLY A 95 10.16 9.53 -3.75
N SER A 96 10.15 8.40 -3.05
CA SER A 96 9.85 8.28 -1.62
C SER A 96 11.09 7.89 -0.81
N ARG A 97 11.17 8.37 0.44
CA ARG A 97 12.21 8.00 1.40
C ARG A 97 11.82 6.74 2.18
N LEU A 98 12.81 6.05 2.73
CA LEU A 98 12.60 4.91 3.63
C LEU A 98 11.90 5.36 4.91
N THR A 99 10.73 4.79 5.18
CA THR A 99 9.91 5.07 6.37
C THR A 99 9.69 3.81 7.21
N ALA A 100 9.24 3.98 8.45
CA ALA A 100 8.84 2.88 9.32
C ALA A 100 7.74 2.00 8.70
N ALA A 101 6.86 2.59 7.89
CA ALA A 101 5.82 1.83 7.18
C ALA A 101 6.41 0.84 6.17
N TYR A 102 7.39 1.26 5.35
CA TYR A 102 8.09 0.35 4.43
C TYR A 102 8.85 -0.75 5.16
N LEU A 103 9.50 -0.41 6.28
CA LEU A 103 10.19 -1.40 7.11
C LEU A 103 9.21 -2.40 7.73
N LEU A 104 8.06 -1.92 8.21
CA LEU A 104 7.02 -2.77 8.79
C LEU A 104 6.43 -3.72 7.74
N ILE A 105 6.09 -3.22 6.55
CA ILE A 105 5.61 -4.07 5.42
C ILE A 105 6.65 -5.13 5.07
N GLY A 106 7.93 -4.74 4.93
CA GLY A 106 9.00 -5.69 4.62
C GLY A 106 9.20 -6.76 5.71
N LEU A 107 8.92 -6.44 6.97
CA LEU A 107 9.02 -7.39 8.09
C LEU A 107 7.76 -8.26 8.23
N THR A 108 6.58 -7.71 7.97
CA THR A 108 5.31 -8.41 8.17
C THR A 108 4.88 -9.19 6.93
N ASN A 109 5.28 -8.76 5.73
CA ASN A 109 4.97 -9.42 4.47
C ASN A 109 6.24 -9.70 3.64
N TYR A 110 7.05 -10.68 4.10
CA TYR A 110 8.33 -11.01 3.46
C TYR A 110 8.18 -11.49 2.02
N LYS A 111 7.04 -12.09 1.67
CA LYS A 111 6.79 -12.58 0.31
C LYS A 111 6.59 -11.42 -0.66
N GLU A 112 5.75 -10.46 -0.31
CA GLU A 112 5.58 -9.23 -1.08
C GLU A 112 6.92 -8.50 -1.24
N ALA A 113 7.71 -8.43 -0.17
CA ALA A 113 9.05 -7.87 -0.22
C ALA A 113 9.97 -8.65 -1.20
N THR A 114 9.91 -9.99 -1.23
CA THR A 114 10.72 -10.79 -2.17
C THR A 114 10.24 -10.67 -3.61
N ASP A 115 8.94 -10.62 -3.87
CA ASP A 115 8.38 -10.42 -5.20
C ASP A 115 8.70 -9.01 -5.71
N PHE A 116 8.65 -8.01 -4.83
CA PHE A 116 9.10 -6.65 -5.10
C PHE A 116 10.60 -6.60 -5.49
N LEU A 117 11.47 -7.28 -4.72
CA LEU A 117 12.88 -7.40 -5.03
C LEU A 117 13.11 -8.10 -6.36
N ALA A 118 12.35 -9.16 -6.67
CA ALA A 118 12.44 -9.87 -7.94
C ALA A 118 12.02 -9.00 -9.12
N THR A 119 11.03 -8.11 -8.95
CA THR A 119 10.60 -7.17 -9.99
C THR A 119 11.68 -6.12 -10.28
N TYR A 120 12.34 -5.59 -9.25
CA TYR A 120 13.28 -4.48 -9.34
C TYR A 120 14.75 -4.89 -9.25
N TRP A 121 15.07 -6.19 -9.39
CA TRP A 121 16.44 -6.71 -9.17
C TRP A 121 17.53 -5.99 -9.96
N ARG A 122 17.24 -5.54 -11.22
CA ARG A 122 18.21 -4.82 -12.05
C ARG A 122 18.57 -3.46 -11.47
N SER A 123 17.59 -2.70 -11.02
CA SER A 123 17.81 -1.40 -10.36
C SER A 123 18.58 -1.59 -9.06
N MET A 124 18.20 -2.58 -8.26
CA MET A 124 18.89 -2.90 -7.01
C MET A 124 20.32 -3.40 -7.25
N ALA A 125 20.55 -4.26 -8.24
CA ALA A 125 21.89 -4.72 -8.58
C ALA A 125 22.83 -3.56 -8.95
N GLY A 126 22.34 -2.57 -9.70
CA GLY A 126 23.08 -1.34 -10.00
C GLY A 126 23.50 -0.59 -8.73
N ILE A 127 22.56 -0.40 -7.79
CA ILE A 127 22.84 0.27 -6.51
C ILE A 127 23.83 -0.54 -5.66
N VAL A 128 23.69 -1.86 -5.61
CA VAL A 128 24.62 -2.74 -4.89
C VAL A 128 26.04 -2.64 -5.47
N VAL A 129 26.19 -2.62 -6.79
CA VAL A 129 27.51 -2.45 -7.44
C VAL A 129 28.14 -1.10 -7.05
N VAL A 130 27.36 -0.01 -7.10
CA VAL A 130 27.83 1.32 -6.71
C VAL A 130 28.17 1.34 -5.21
N PHE A 131 27.35 0.73 -4.35
CA PHE A 131 27.62 0.60 -2.92
C PHE A 131 28.93 -0.14 -2.65
N VAL A 132 29.09 -1.35 -3.20
CA VAL A 132 30.29 -2.18 -2.98
C VAL A 132 31.52 -1.45 -3.48
N GLY A 133 31.45 -0.80 -4.65
CA GLY A 133 32.53 0.03 -5.18
C GLY A 133 32.90 1.20 -4.28
N CYS A 134 31.95 2.06 -3.97
CA CYS A 134 32.19 3.25 -3.14
C CYS A 134 32.63 2.87 -1.71
N TYR A 135 31.97 1.90 -1.09
CA TYR A 135 32.25 1.48 0.27
C TYR A 135 33.60 0.76 0.37
N GLY A 136 33.89 -0.17 -0.55
CA GLY A 136 35.16 -0.89 -0.59
C GLY A 136 36.36 0.02 -0.85
N VAL A 137 36.28 0.89 -1.87
CA VAL A 137 37.33 1.86 -2.20
C VAL A 137 37.53 2.87 -1.05
N GLY A 138 36.44 3.37 -0.47
CA GLY A 138 36.49 4.28 0.67
C GLY A 138 37.14 3.66 1.90
N LEU A 139 36.75 2.43 2.28
CA LEU A 139 37.34 1.71 3.41
C LEU A 139 38.82 1.39 3.17
N ALA A 140 39.18 0.89 1.98
CA ALA A 140 40.57 0.62 1.62
C ALA A 140 41.44 1.89 1.72
N GLY A 141 40.89 3.03 1.28
CA GLY A 141 41.56 4.33 1.42
C GLY A 141 41.74 4.83 2.85
N LEU A 142 40.92 4.36 3.78
CA LEU A 142 41.02 4.70 5.22
C LEU A 142 41.83 3.70 6.03
N TYR A 143 42.14 2.54 5.48
CA TYR A 143 42.85 1.49 6.18
C TYR A 143 44.23 1.98 6.65
N GLY A 144 44.55 1.76 7.95
CA GLY A 144 45.79 2.20 8.55
C GLY A 144 45.94 3.72 8.79
N ARG A 145 45.00 4.55 8.32
CA ARG A 145 45.08 6.01 8.47
C ARG A 145 44.43 6.49 9.78
N ARG A 146 45.11 7.43 10.45
CA ARG A 146 44.52 8.20 11.55
C ARG A 146 44.41 9.66 11.13
N LEU A 147 43.19 10.17 11.11
CA LEU A 147 42.93 11.57 10.76
C LEU A 147 42.92 12.46 12.02
N GLY A 148 43.40 13.69 11.89
CA GLY A 148 43.42 14.65 12.99
C GLY A 148 42.00 14.92 13.53
N ARG A 149 41.89 15.10 14.83
CA ARG A 149 40.64 15.53 15.51
C ARG A 149 40.60 17.05 15.61
N SER A 150 39.41 17.62 15.51
CA SER A 150 39.18 19.04 15.77
C SER A 150 38.08 19.19 16.82
N LYS A 151 38.45 19.47 18.07
CA LYS A 151 37.51 19.67 19.18
C LYS A 151 36.58 20.86 18.89
N ALA A 152 37.12 21.98 18.40
CA ALA A 152 36.33 23.16 18.07
C ALA A 152 35.26 22.87 17.00
N MET A 153 35.61 22.16 15.91
CA MET A 153 34.67 21.83 14.87
C MET A 153 33.61 20.84 15.34
N CYS A 154 33.99 19.89 16.22
CA CYS A 154 33.02 18.98 16.83
C CYS A 154 32.03 19.74 17.74
N GLN A 155 32.50 20.69 18.54
CA GLN A 155 31.66 21.53 19.41
C GLN A 155 30.71 22.42 18.60
N LEU A 156 31.20 23.03 17.51
CA LEU A 156 30.36 23.83 16.58
C LEU A 156 29.28 22.97 15.91
N ALA A 157 29.63 21.78 15.46
CA ALA A 157 28.68 20.87 14.86
C ALA A 157 27.62 20.39 15.88
N LEU A 158 28.02 20.08 17.10
CA LEU A 158 27.09 19.76 18.21
C LEU A 158 26.15 20.92 18.53
N ALA A 159 26.70 22.16 18.64
CA ALA A 159 25.88 23.35 18.86
C ALA A 159 24.87 23.54 17.69
N GLY A 160 25.30 23.33 16.45
CA GLY A 160 24.44 23.38 15.29
C GLY A 160 23.31 22.32 15.33
N LEU A 161 23.61 21.09 15.79
CA LEU A 161 22.60 20.06 16.01
C LEU A 161 21.57 20.46 17.06
N VAL A 162 22.04 20.95 18.22
CA VAL A 162 21.16 21.40 19.32
C VAL A 162 20.24 22.53 18.83
N LEU A 163 20.78 23.51 18.13
CA LEU A 163 20.00 24.62 17.57
C LEU A 163 19.02 24.13 16.47
N GLY A 164 19.47 23.25 15.58
CA GLY A 164 18.66 22.70 14.50
C GLY A 164 17.49 21.88 15.04
N TYR A 165 17.75 20.90 15.89
CA TYR A 165 16.66 20.10 16.50
C TYR A 165 15.78 20.95 17.42
N GLY A 166 16.34 21.92 18.16
CA GLY A 166 15.55 22.84 18.97
C GLY A 166 14.60 23.70 18.14
N ALA A 167 15.08 24.27 17.02
CA ALA A 167 14.23 25.06 16.11
C ALA A 167 13.14 24.20 15.46
N TYR A 168 13.49 22.96 15.08
CA TYR A 168 12.52 22.02 14.51
C TYR A 168 11.46 21.61 15.53
N PHE A 169 11.86 21.34 16.76
CA PHE A 169 10.96 21.02 17.87
C PHE A 169 9.98 22.17 18.13
N VAL A 170 10.48 23.41 18.27
CA VAL A 170 9.63 24.58 18.49
C VAL A 170 8.67 24.83 17.33
N LYS A 171 9.10 24.57 16.09
CA LYS A 171 8.23 24.72 14.90
C LYS A 171 7.14 23.64 14.83
N THR A 172 7.44 22.42 15.26
CA THR A 172 6.58 21.24 15.02
C THR A 172 5.69 20.93 16.21
N VAL A 173 6.15 21.22 17.43
CA VAL A 173 5.42 20.95 18.67
C VAL A 173 4.91 22.25 19.26
N SER A 174 3.60 22.47 19.17
CA SER A 174 2.97 23.52 19.97
C SER A 174 3.13 23.16 21.45
N ILE A 175 3.63 24.09 22.27
CA ILE A 175 3.98 23.88 23.70
C ILE A 175 2.81 23.30 24.51
N ASN A 176 1.58 23.49 24.07
CA ASN A 176 0.35 23.01 24.73
C ASN A 176 -0.13 21.62 24.27
N ALA A 177 0.57 20.95 23.37
CA ALA A 177 0.15 19.69 22.75
C ALA A 177 1.24 18.60 22.74
N LEU A 178 2.09 18.55 23.77
CA LEU A 178 3.06 17.46 23.96
C LEU A 178 2.31 16.20 24.40
N ASN A 179 1.80 15.46 23.40
CA ASN A 179 1.23 14.13 23.60
C ASN A 179 2.07 13.08 22.85
N LYS A 180 1.77 11.81 23.07
CA LYS A 180 2.45 10.68 22.42
C LYS A 180 2.47 10.82 20.88
N ASP A 181 1.35 11.25 20.30
CA ASP A 181 1.18 11.33 18.85
C ASP A 181 2.05 12.43 18.23
N ALA A 182 2.17 13.58 18.88
CA ALA A 182 3.08 14.66 18.46
C ALA A 182 4.56 14.23 18.49
N VAL A 183 4.95 13.43 19.49
CA VAL A 183 6.31 12.89 19.57
C VAL A 183 6.55 11.85 18.46
N LEU A 184 5.60 10.97 18.22
CA LEU A 184 5.70 9.97 17.15
C LEU A 184 5.75 10.64 15.76
N ASP A 185 4.97 11.69 15.54
CA ASP A 185 5.00 12.48 14.31
C ASP A 185 6.35 13.18 14.10
N LEU A 186 6.93 13.73 15.18
CA LEU A 186 8.27 14.31 15.15
C LEU A 186 9.33 13.28 14.74
N VAL A 187 9.28 12.08 15.35
CA VAL A 187 10.20 10.97 15.06
C VAL A 187 10.00 10.44 13.64
N ALA A 188 8.75 10.33 13.18
CA ALA A 188 8.41 9.89 11.84
C ALA A 188 8.93 10.83 10.75
N LYS A 189 8.96 12.13 11.01
CA LYS A 189 9.47 13.17 10.12
C LYS A 189 10.99 13.33 10.14
N ASP A 190 11.68 12.78 11.14
CA ASP A 190 13.15 12.80 11.16
C ASP A 190 13.69 11.78 10.15
N GLN A 191 14.18 12.29 9.04
CA GLN A 191 14.83 11.50 7.98
C GLN A 191 16.32 11.84 7.86
N SER A 192 16.93 12.40 8.90
CA SER A 192 18.35 12.71 8.93
C SER A 192 19.22 11.45 8.92
N THR A 193 20.42 11.55 8.38
CA THR A 193 21.34 10.42 8.29
C THR A 193 22.55 10.65 9.24
N PRO A 194 22.92 9.70 10.09
CA PRO A 194 22.37 8.34 10.24
C PRO A 194 21.21 8.23 11.26
N VAL A 195 20.91 9.27 12.03
CA VAL A 195 20.01 9.22 13.19
C VAL A 195 18.57 8.95 12.77
N GLY A 196 18.10 9.54 11.66
CA GLY A 196 16.76 9.29 11.14
C GLY A 196 16.49 7.81 10.85
N TYR A 197 17.49 7.05 10.39
CA TYR A 197 17.32 5.60 10.23
C TYR A 197 17.05 4.89 11.56
N LEU A 198 17.69 5.32 12.66
CA LEU A 198 17.39 4.80 14.00
C LEU A 198 15.97 5.19 14.43
N SER A 199 15.56 6.42 14.13
CA SER A 199 14.21 6.91 14.37
C SER A 199 13.17 6.05 13.63
N GLN A 200 13.38 5.75 12.34
CA GLN A 200 12.48 4.89 11.56
C GLN A 200 12.45 3.45 12.10
N LEU A 201 13.59 2.88 12.48
CA LEU A 201 13.64 1.54 13.10
C LEU A 201 12.91 1.51 14.45
N ALA A 202 13.12 2.51 15.30
CA ALA A 202 12.41 2.61 16.58
C ALA A 202 10.89 2.75 16.38
N LEU A 203 10.47 3.59 15.42
CA LEU A 203 9.06 3.75 15.07
C LEU A 203 8.46 2.44 14.52
N THR A 204 9.22 1.69 13.73
CA THR A 204 8.78 0.36 13.23
C THR A 204 8.45 -0.58 14.39
N VAL A 205 9.29 -0.61 15.44
CA VAL A 205 9.01 -1.43 16.64
C VAL A 205 7.75 -0.95 17.36
N VAL A 206 7.57 0.36 17.50
CA VAL A 206 6.35 0.92 18.13
C VAL A 206 5.10 0.54 17.34
N LEU A 207 5.09 0.73 16.02
CA LEU A 207 3.97 0.37 15.15
C LEU A 207 3.68 -1.14 15.17
N TYR A 208 4.72 -1.97 15.25
CA TYR A 208 4.56 -3.42 15.38
C TYR A 208 3.92 -3.81 16.72
N GLU A 209 4.33 -3.23 17.84
CA GLU A 209 3.71 -3.50 19.15
C GLU A 209 2.26 -2.96 19.22
N GLU A 210 1.98 -1.81 18.60
CA GLU A 210 0.61 -1.30 18.47
C GLU A 210 -0.27 -2.26 17.67
N SER A 211 0.23 -2.82 16.57
CA SER A 211 -0.52 -3.79 15.77
C SER A 211 -0.93 -5.02 16.58
N LYS A 212 -0.06 -5.51 17.48
CA LYS A 212 -0.41 -6.58 18.42
C LYS A 212 -1.51 -6.17 19.41
N GLY A 213 -1.53 -4.90 19.81
CA GLY A 213 -2.59 -4.34 20.64
C GLY A 213 -3.94 -4.42 19.94
N TYR A 214 -4.02 -3.99 18.68
CA TYR A 214 -5.25 -4.06 17.88
C TYR A 214 -5.71 -5.50 17.68
N ILE A 215 -4.79 -6.43 17.42
CA ILE A 215 -5.13 -7.86 17.29
C ILE A 215 -5.81 -8.39 18.57
N ARG A 216 -5.26 -8.09 19.76
CA ARG A 216 -5.86 -8.49 21.04
C ARG A 216 -7.23 -7.86 21.25
N GLN A 217 -7.39 -6.58 20.97
CA GLN A 217 -8.69 -5.89 21.06
C GLN A 217 -9.71 -6.50 20.10
N ARG A 218 -9.34 -6.78 18.84
CA ARG A 218 -10.22 -7.44 17.86
C ARG A 218 -10.69 -8.81 18.33
N GLN A 219 -9.81 -9.59 18.96
CA GLN A 219 -10.18 -10.89 19.51
C GLN A 219 -11.22 -10.79 20.64
N GLN A 220 -11.14 -9.74 21.45
CA GLN A 220 -12.04 -9.47 22.57
C GLN A 220 -13.32 -8.71 22.14
N SER A 221 -13.29 -7.99 21.03
CA SER A 221 -14.41 -7.23 20.50
C SER A 221 -15.59 -8.18 20.18
N GLN A 222 -16.80 -7.70 20.48
CA GLN A 222 -18.05 -8.44 20.24
C GLN A 222 -18.93 -7.66 19.28
N VAL A 223 -19.63 -8.38 18.42
CA VAL A 223 -20.65 -7.81 17.54
C VAL A 223 -21.95 -7.62 18.29
N GLN A 224 -22.48 -6.40 18.29
CA GLN A 224 -23.78 -6.08 18.87
C GLN A 224 -24.79 -5.85 17.74
N LEU A 225 -25.64 -6.84 17.48
CA LEU A 225 -26.72 -6.72 16.52
C LEU A 225 -27.98 -6.18 17.21
N THR A 226 -28.67 -5.21 16.59
CA THR A 226 -29.99 -4.74 17.04
C THR A 226 -31.14 -5.44 16.33
N GLY A 227 -30.87 -6.09 15.21
CA GLY A 227 -31.84 -6.90 14.49
C GLY A 227 -31.26 -7.63 13.28
N VAL A 228 -31.88 -8.75 12.94
CA VAL A 228 -31.62 -9.50 11.70
C VAL A 228 -32.98 -9.83 11.08
N SER A 229 -33.20 -9.38 9.85
CA SER A 229 -34.46 -9.62 9.14
C SER A 229 -34.33 -10.80 8.16
N ASP A 230 -35.13 -11.83 8.35
CA ASP A 230 -35.23 -12.95 7.41
C ASP A 230 -35.85 -12.58 6.07
N GLN A 231 -36.57 -11.42 6.02
CA GLN A 231 -37.17 -10.90 4.78
C GLN A 231 -36.16 -10.43 3.74
N ALA A 232 -34.89 -10.27 4.12
CA ALA A 232 -33.81 -9.94 3.17
C ALA A 232 -33.67 -10.99 2.07
N GLY A 233 -33.95 -12.28 2.36
CA GLY A 233 -34.12 -13.36 1.39
C GLY A 233 -32.89 -13.71 0.58
N ILE A 234 -31.73 -13.12 0.83
CA ILE A 234 -30.44 -13.51 0.24
C ILE A 234 -29.93 -14.74 0.98
N GLN A 235 -29.73 -15.83 0.24
CA GLN A 235 -29.25 -17.11 0.77
C GLN A 235 -27.71 -17.19 0.70
N THR A 236 -27.14 -16.72 -0.39
CA THR A 236 -25.69 -16.78 -0.61
C THR A 236 -25.14 -15.39 -0.94
N LEU A 237 -24.25 -14.88 -0.13
CA LEU A 237 -23.47 -13.70 -0.37
C LEU A 237 -22.03 -14.11 -0.69
N VAL A 238 -21.56 -13.79 -1.90
CA VAL A 238 -20.15 -13.95 -2.28
C VAL A 238 -19.51 -12.57 -2.37
N PHE A 239 -18.45 -12.36 -1.61
CA PHE A 239 -17.64 -11.16 -1.68
C PHE A 239 -16.27 -11.52 -2.24
N VAL A 240 -15.97 -11.11 -3.48
CA VAL A 240 -14.66 -11.29 -4.09
C VAL A 240 -13.81 -10.05 -3.84
N ILE A 241 -12.79 -10.20 -3.02
CA ILE A 241 -11.78 -9.19 -2.75
C ILE A 241 -10.73 -9.32 -3.84
N GLY A 242 -10.74 -8.37 -4.79
CA GLY A 242 -9.77 -8.27 -5.86
C GLY A 242 -8.47 -7.63 -5.38
N GLU A 243 -7.47 -7.63 -6.24
CA GLU A 243 -6.12 -7.15 -5.94
C GLU A 243 -5.58 -6.33 -7.11
N SER A 244 -5.07 -5.11 -6.84
CA SER A 244 -4.36 -4.25 -7.80
C SER A 244 -5.12 -3.99 -9.10
N SER A 245 -6.45 -3.84 -9.05
CA SER A 245 -7.29 -3.77 -10.26
C SER A 245 -7.87 -2.38 -10.50
N ARG A 246 -7.38 -1.72 -11.55
CA ARG A 246 -7.78 -0.36 -11.94
C ARG A 246 -8.77 -0.34 -13.11
N PRO A 247 -9.71 0.61 -13.17
CA PRO A 247 -10.71 0.67 -14.24
C PRO A 247 -10.10 0.94 -15.62
N HIS A 248 -8.94 1.57 -15.71
CA HIS A 248 -8.27 1.97 -16.94
C HIS A 248 -7.93 0.80 -17.89
N ASN A 249 -7.83 -0.43 -17.36
CA ASN A 249 -7.52 -1.64 -18.13
C ASN A 249 -8.70 -2.63 -18.19
N TRP A 250 -9.91 -2.21 -17.80
CA TRP A 250 -11.11 -3.05 -17.90
C TRP A 250 -12.01 -2.58 -19.03
N SER A 251 -12.26 -3.42 -20.04
CA SER A 251 -13.17 -3.07 -21.13
C SER A 251 -14.61 -2.83 -20.65
N LEU A 252 -15.02 -3.42 -19.53
CA LEU A 252 -16.28 -3.09 -18.84
C LEU A 252 -16.41 -1.59 -18.50
N TYR A 253 -15.31 -0.89 -18.26
CA TYR A 253 -15.25 0.55 -17.98
C TYR A 253 -14.81 1.40 -19.18
N GLY A 254 -14.73 0.80 -20.38
CA GLY A 254 -14.46 1.52 -21.63
C GLY A 254 -13.01 1.40 -22.15
N TYR A 255 -12.19 0.54 -21.56
CA TYR A 255 -10.85 0.26 -22.10
C TYR A 255 -10.94 -0.40 -23.49
N PRO A 256 -10.13 0.01 -24.49
CA PRO A 256 -10.25 -0.47 -25.87
C PRO A 256 -9.99 -1.98 -26.03
N ASN A 257 -9.01 -2.53 -25.30
CA ASN A 257 -8.71 -3.95 -25.34
C ASN A 257 -9.80 -4.73 -24.60
N LYS A 258 -10.28 -5.83 -25.19
CA LYS A 258 -11.34 -6.66 -24.62
C LYS A 258 -10.83 -7.54 -23.46
N THR A 259 -10.52 -6.90 -22.35
CA THR A 259 -9.99 -7.54 -21.14
C THR A 259 -11.07 -8.16 -20.26
N THR A 260 -12.32 -7.68 -20.35
CA THR A 260 -13.44 -8.20 -19.55
C THR A 260 -14.67 -8.60 -20.38
N PRO A 261 -14.50 -9.41 -21.46
CA PRO A 261 -15.58 -9.72 -22.40
C PRO A 261 -16.72 -10.56 -21.81
N ASN A 262 -16.46 -11.33 -20.75
CA ASN A 262 -17.48 -12.14 -20.10
C ASN A 262 -18.38 -11.27 -19.21
N LEU A 263 -17.79 -10.37 -18.42
CA LEU A 263 -18.54 -9.44 -17.55
C LEU A 263 -19.39 -8.44 -18.35
N GLU A 264 -18.93 -7.99 -19.52
CA GLU A 264 -19.70 -7.12 -20.42
C GLU A 264 -21.04 -7.74 -20.85
N ARG A 265 -21.13 -9.06 -20.88
CA ARG A 265 -22.32 -9.82 -21.32
C ARG A 265 -23.21 -10.24 -20.16
N GLN A 266 -22.82 -10.00 -18.90
CA GLN A 266 -23.59 -10.47 -17.74
C GLN A 266 -24.81 -9.57 -17.49
N PRO A 267 -26.02 -10.13 -17.56
CA PRO A 267 -27.22 -9.39 -17.16
C PRO A 267 -27.23 -9.20 -15.64
N GLY A 268 -27.83 -8.10 -15.18
CA GLY A 268 -27.98 -7.83 -13.74
C GLY A 268 -26.70 -7.38 -13.03
N LEU A 269 -25.68 -6.93 -13.78
CA LEU A 269 -24.44 -6.37 -13.24
C LEU A 269 -24.59 -4.86 -13.07
N PHE A 270 -24.31 -4.36 -11.86
CA PHE A 270 -24.30 -2.96 -11.46
C PHE A 270 -22.86 -2.53 -11.20
N LYS A 271 -22.22 -1.87 -12.15
CA LYS A 271 -20.84 -1.37 -12.04
C LYS A 271 -20.81 0.04 -11.47
N PHE A 272 -19.67 0.42 -10.89
CA PHE A 272 -19.39 1.78 -10.39
C PHE A 272 -18.23 2.38 -11.17
N ASN A 273 -18.52 3.39 -12.01
CA ASN A 273 -17.52 3.99 -12.91
C ASN A 273 -16.48 4.85 -12.19
N ARG A 274 -16.76 5.28 -10.95
CA ARG A 274 -15.92 6.17 -10.14
C ARG A 274 -15.75 5.63 -8.72
N MET A 275 -15.28 4.38 -8.63
CA MET A 275 -14.95 3.74 -7.36
C MET A 275 -13.54 4.13 -6.93
N CYS A 276 -13.37 4.55 -5.70
CA CYS A 276 -12.07 4.81 -5.08
C CYS A 276 -11.78 3.89 -3.90
N THR A 277 -10.50 3.60 -3.72
CA THR A 277 -10.01 2.89 -2.53
C THR A 277 -9.79 3.85 -1.36
N THR A 278 -9.66 3.28 -0.17
CA THR A 278 -9.33 3.96 1.09
C THR A 278 -7.82 4.00 1.37
N ALA A 279 -7.03 3.25 0.61
CA ALA A 279 -5.56 3.28 0.67
C ALA A 279 -4.97 2.66 -0.59
N PRO A 280 -3.77 3.09 -1.02
CA PRO A 280 -3.12 2.54 -2.20
C PRO A 280 -2.31 1.25 -1.89
N TYR A 281 -2.65 0.50 -0.85
CA TYR A 281 -1.98 -0.76 -0.47
C TYR A 281 -2.90 -1.67 0.34
N THR A 282 -2.77 -2.97 0.12
CA THR A 282 -3.66 -4.06 0.57
C THR A 282 -3.83 -4.11 2.08
N SER A 283 -2.74 -3.93 2.85
CA SER A 283 -2.75 -4.06 4.32
C SER A 283 -3.66 -3.06 5.04
N VAL A 284 -4.05 -1.97 4.37
CA VAL A 284 -5.00 -0.96 4.87
C VAL A 284 -6.32 -0.99 4.10
N ALA A 285 -6.27 -1.15 2.79
CA ALA A 285 -7.46 -1.14 1.95
C ALA A 285 -8.41 -2.30 2.26
N VAL A 286 -7.90 -3.53 2.42
CA VAL A 286 -8.75 -4.71 2.72
C VAL A 286 -9.43 -4.62 4.09
N PRO A 287 -8.73 -4.26 5.20
CA PRO A 287 -9.41 -4.01 6.47
C PRO A 287 -10.50 -2.94 6.38
N SER A 288 -10.25 -1.84 5.67
CA SER A 288 -11.24 -0.77 5.47
C SER A 288 -12.42 -1.20 4.61
N LEU A 289 -12.18 -1.99 3.54
CA LEU A 289 -13.19 -2.57 2.66
C LEU A 289 -14.17 -3.48 3.43
N LEU A 290 -13.75 -4.04 4.55
CA LEU A 290 -14.52 -4.97 5.37
C LEU A 290 -14.94 -4.37 6.73
N SER A 291 -14.79 -3.07 6.93
CA SER A 291 -15.10 -2.36 8.17
C SER A 291 -16.31 -1.43 8.02
N LEU A 292 -17.06 -1.22 9.11
CA LEU A 292 -18.07 -0.17 9.22
C LEU A 292 -17.51 1.13 9.81
N GLU A 293 -16.27 1.08 10.27
CA GLU A 293 -15.64 2.21 10.96
C GLU A 293 -15.16 3.27 9.98
N PRO A 294 -15.20 4.56 10.35
CA PRO A 294 -14.73 5.63 9.47
C PRO A 294 -13.24 5.51 9.18
N ILE A 295 -12.84 5.77 7.94
CA ILE A 295 -11.44 5.69 7.51
C ILE A 295 -10.51 6.63 8.31
N SER A 296 -11.05 7.69 8.92
CA SER A 296 -10.30 8.58 9.80
C SER A 296 -9.89 7.95 11.13
N ASP A 297 -10.45 6.80 11.49
CA ASP A 297 -10.15 6.08 12.74
C ASP A 297 -9.62 4.68 12.47
N TRP A 298 -8.34 4.61 12.11
CA TRP A 298 -7.65 3.35 11.86
C TRP A 298 -7.68 2.41 13.08
N ASN A 299 -7.67 2.97 14.30
CA ASN A 299 -7.67 2.17 15.52
C ASN A 299 -8.96 1.33 15.64
N LEU A 300 -10.10 1.92 15.32
CA LEU A 300 -11.38 1.20 15.30
C LEU A 300 -11.42 0.17 14.17
N ILE A 301 -10.97 0.53 12.95
CA ILE A 301 -10.87 -0.40 11.82
C ILE A 301 -10.04 -1.63 12.20
N ALA A 302 -8.89 -1.42 12.85
CA ALA A 302 -7.97 -2.49 13.21
C ALA A 302 -8.47 -3.34 14.39
N SER A 303 -9.23 -2.76 15.34
CA SER A 303 -9.60 -3.41 16.60
C SER A 303 -11.02 -3.98 16.65
N ASN A 304 -11.97 -3.48 15.84
CA ASN A 304 -13.35 -3.96 15.82
C ASN A 304 -13.54 -5.14 14.86
N LYS A 305 -14.65 -5.88 15.04
CA LYS A 305 -15.02 -6.98 14.15
C LYS A 305 -15.33 -6.44 12.75
N SER A 306 -14.90 -7.22 11.77
CA SER A 306 -15.15 -6.95 10.36
C SER A 306 -16.54 -7.42 9.92
N LEU A 307 -16.89 -7.11 8.66
CA LEU A 307 -18.08 -7.64 7.99
C LEU A 307 -18.16 -9.19 8.07
N VAL A 308 -17.02 -9.89 8.07
CA VAL A 308 -16.96 -11.35 8.24
C VAL A 308 -17.54 -11.77 9.60
N GLY A 309 -17.07 -11.13 10.67
CA GLY A 309 -17.54 -11.39 12.04
C GLY A 309 -19.01 -10.97 12.24
N ILE A 310 -19.41 -9.86 11.62
CA ILE A 310 -20.79 -9.36 11.67
C ILE A 310 -21.74 -10.35 11.00
N LEU A 311 -21.45 -10.81 9.80
CA LEU A 311 -22.28 -11.81 9.09
C LEU A 311 -22.33 -13.13 9.83
N ARG A 312 -21.23 -13.56 10.45
CA ARG A 312 -21.20 -14.73 11.32
C ARG A 312 -22.13 -14.56 12.52
N ALA A 313 -22.08 -13.42 13.22
CA ALA A 313 -22.96 -13.11 14.33
C ALA A 313 -24.43 -13.04 13.92
N ALA A 314 -24.71 -12.63 12.66
CA ALA A 314 -26.04 -12.62 12.07
C ALA A 314 -26.54 -14.00 11.59
N GLY A 315 -25.79 -15.09 11.87
CA GLY A 315 -26.21 -16.47 11.60
C GLY A 315 -25.87 -17.00 10.21
N PHE A 316 -24.99 -16.32 9.46
CA PHE A 316 -24.45 -16.88 8.22
C PHE A 316 -23.35 -17.93 8.52
N ASP A 317 -23.30 -19.01 7.75
CA ASP A 317 -22.11 -19.83 7.64
C ASP A 317 -21.07 -19.05 6.84
N THR A 318 -19.95 -18.70 7.49
CA THR A 318 -18.95 -17.81 6.92
C THR A 318 -17.71 -18.57 6.48
N TYR A 319 -17.25 -18.29 5.26
CA TYR A 319 -16.10 -18.90 4.61
C TYR A 319 -15.10 -17.84 4.18
N TRP A 320 -13.81 -18.08 4.44
CA TRP A 320 -12.70 -17.33 3.87
C TRP A 320 -11.86 -18.25 3.00
N LEU A 321 -11.92 -18.06 1.70
CA LEU A 321 -11.19 -18.85 0.71
C LEU A 321 -10.19 -17.92 0.03
N SER A 322 -8.90 -18.23 0.08
CA SER A 322 -7.86 -17.33 -0.39
C SER A 322 -6.84 -18.06 -1.25
N SER A 323 -6.47 -17.46 -2.37
CA SER A 323 -5.26 -17.79 -3.13
C SER A 323 -4.06 -16.94 -2.70
N GLN A 324 -4.30 -15.84 -1.96
CA GLN A 324 -3.25 -15.06 -1.32
C GLN A 324 -2.52 -15.91 -0.26
N GLU A 325 -1.29 -15.56 0.01
CA GLU A 325 -0.49 -16.23 1.03
C GLU A 325 -0.90 -15.77 2.43
N VAL A 326 -0.72 -16.66 3.42
CA VAL A 326 -0.92 -16.27 4.82
C VAL A 326 0.22 -15.34 5.22
N ASP A 327 -0.12 -14.13 5.64
CA ASP A 327 0.83 -13.20 6.22
C ASP A 327 1.47 -13.80 7.47
N SER A 328 2.78 -13.99 7.44
CA SER A 328 3.52 -14.78 8.43
C SER A 328 3.68 -14.08 9.78
N PHE A 329 3.42 -12.77 9.86
CA PHE A 329 3.75 -11.95 11.02
C PHE A 329 2.55 -11.24 11.68
N GLY A 330 1.31 -11.74 11.48
CA GLY A 330 0.18 -11.31 12.28
C GLY A 330 -0.46 -9.99 11.85
N GLY A 331 -0.52 -9.72 10.56
CA GLY A 331 -1.29 -8.58 10.02
C GLY A 331 -2.78 -8.64 10.36
N ILE A 332 -3.51 -7.57 10.08
CA ILE A 332 -4.96 -7.46 10.36
C ILE A 332 -5.78 -8.41 9.46
N ILE A 333 -5.39 -8.62 8.20
CA ILE A 333 -6.11 -9.47 7.24
C ILE A 333 -6.25 -10.91 7.73
N PRO A 334 -5.18 -11.60 8.23
CA PRO A 334 -5.32 -12.92 8.84
C PRO A 334 -6.27 -12.96 10.03
N GLN A 335 -6.37 -11.88 10.80
CA GLN A 335 -7.31 -11.78 11.93
C GLN A 335 -8.76 -11.63 11.45
N ILE A 336 -8.99 -10.88 10.37
CA ILE A 336 -10.29 -10.80 9.69
C ILE A 336 -10.69 -12.18 9.15
N ALA A 337 -9.77 -12.85 8.46
CA ALA A 337 -9.99 -14.22 7.98
C ALA A 337 -10.32 -15.20 9.13
N ALA A 338 -9.71 -15.00 10.32
CA ALA A 338 -9.96 -15.80 11.51
C ALA A 338 -11.37 -15.62 12.11
N GLU A 339 -12.09 -14.57 11.73
CA GLU A 339 -13.50 -14.37 12.11
C GLU A 339 -14.43 -15.33 11.37
N ALA A 340 -14.05 -15.85 10.18
CA ALA A 340 -14.82 -16.85 9.47
C ALA A 340 -14.81 -18.22 10.17
N GLN A 341 -15.93 -18.97 10.06
CA GLN A 341 -16.04 -20.33 10.61
C GLN A 341 -15.10 -21.30 9.86
N TYR A 342 -15.00 -21.13 8.54
CA TYR A 342 -14.19 -22.00 7.68
C TYR A 342 -13.19 -21.18 6.90
N ARG A 343 -11.93 -21.65 6.86
CA ARG A 343 -10.85 -20.98 6.14
C ARG A 343 -10.08 -21.99 5.32
N GLN A 344 -9.75 -21.60 4.09
CA GLN A 344 -8.89 -22.38 3.23
C GLN A 344 -7.99 -21.46 2.41
N TYR A 345 -6.70 -21.75 2.44
CA TYR A 345 -5.67 -21.05 1.68
C TYR A 345 -5.11 -21.97 0.61
N LEU A 346 -5.07 -21.50 -0.62
CA LEU A 346 -4.54 -22.21 -1.80
C LEU A 346 -3.28 -21.50 -2.29
N GLU A 347 -2.29 -21.43 -1.43
CA GLU A 347 -1.01 -20.81 -1.73
C GLU A 347 -0.36 -21.46 -2.96
N ARG A 348 0.45 -20.66 -3.72
CA ARG A 348 1.17 -21.12 -4.92
C ARG A 348 0.31 -21.60 -6.08
N SER A 349 -1.00 -21.34 -6.07
CA SER A 349 -1.91 -21.65 -7.16
C SER A 349 -2.39 -20.38 -7.87
N TYR A 350 -2.91 -20.54 -9.09
CA TYR A 350 -3.71 -19.50 -9.74
C TYR A 350 -5.08 -19.39 -9.05
N ASP A 351 -5.71 -18.21 -9.16
CA ASP A 351 -7.02 -17.93 -8.54
C ASP A 351 -8.13 -18.91 -8.97
N GLY A 352 -8.04 -19.48 -10.16
CA GLY A 352 -8.99 -20.50 -10.64
C GLY A 352 -9.05 -21.76 -9.78
N ALA A 353 -8.03 -22.04 -8.96
CA ALA A 353 -8.07 -23.15 -7.99
C ALA A 353 -9.13 -22.95 -6.89
N LEU A 354 -9.61 -21.71 -6.69
CA LEU A 354 -10.73 -21.43 -5.78
C LEU A 354 -12.07 -21.94 -6.29
N LEU A 355 -12.25 -22.10 -7.60
CA LEU A 355 -13.54 -22.46 -8.21
C LEU A 355 -14.06 -23.85 -7.75
N PRO A 356 -13.28 -24.93 -7.75
CA PRO A 356 -13.75 -26.23 -7.22
C PRO A 356 -14.04 -26.18 -5.72
N VAL A 357 -13.31 -25.36 -4.96
CA VAL A 357 -13.56 -25.18 -3.52
C VAL A 357 -14.89 -24.46 -3.31
N LEU A 358 -15.15 -23.38 -4.05
CA LEU A 358 -16.43 -22.67 -4.04
C LEU A 358 -17.59 -23.60 -4.38
N GLN A 359 -17.46 -24.40 -5.44
CA GLN A 359 -18.48 -25.37 -5.83
C GLN A 359 -18.81 -26.37 -4.70
N ASN A 360 -17.79 -26.87 -4.02
CA ASN A 360 -17.99 -27.75 -2.86
C ASN A 360 -18.68 -27.03 -1.69
N VAL A 361 -18.38 -25.76 -1.43
CA VAL A 361 -19.06 -24.96 -0.40
C VAL A 361 -20.52 -24.75 -0.76
N LEU A 362 -20.81 -24.36 -2.00
CA LEU A 362 -22.19 -24.14 -2.49
C LEU A 362 -23.04 -25.39 -2.42
N SER A 363 -22.47 -26.57 -2.73
CA SER A 363 -23.18 -27.86 -2.67
C SER A 363 -23.56 -28.29 -1.24
N LYS A 364 -22.94 -27.71 -0.21
CA LYS A 364 -23.16 -28.05 1.21
C LYS A 364 -24.06 -27.04 1.95
N ALA A 365 -24.69 -26.12 1.25
CA ALA A 365 -25.47 -25.04 1.88
C ALA A 365 -26.65 -25.53 2.74
N ASN A 366 -27.29 -26.63 2.39
CA ASN A 366 -28.38 -27.28 3.15
C ASN A 366 -29.48 -26.29 3.63
N GLY A 367 -29.77 -25.26 2.83
CA GLY A 367 -30.75 -24.23 3.16
C GLY A 367 -30.27 -23.16 4.14
N ARG A 368 -29.04 -23.22 4.66
CA ARG A 368 -28.45 -22.19 5.52
C ARG A 368 -27.94 -21.02 4.72
N ARG A 369 -27.97 -19.82 5.29
CA ARG A 369 -27.40 -18.61 4.67
C ARG A 369 -25.88 -18.72 4.70
N GLN A 370 -25.23 -18.42 3.56
CA GLN A 370 -23.79 -18.47 3.42
C GLN A 370 -23.23 -17.10 3.09
N ALA A 371 -22.10 -16.74 3.70
CA ALA A 371 -21.28 -15.59 3.34
C ALA A 371 -19.86 -16.08 3.01
N ILE A 372 -19.48 -15.96 1.74
CA ILE A 372 -18.25 -16.53 1.20
C ILE A 372 -17.36 -15.39 0.74
N PHE A 373 -16.21 -15.23 1.39
CA PHE A 373 -15.19 -14.25 1.04
C PHE A 373 -14.10 -14.95 0.23
N LEU A 374 -13.90 -14.49 -1.01
CA LEU A 374 -12.86 -14.97 -1.91
C LEU A 374 -11.78 -13.89 -2.01
N HIS A 375 -10.60 -14.14 -1.48
CA HIS A 375 -9.46 -13.21 -1.54
C HIS A 375 -8.49 -13.69 -2.61
N ILE A 376 -8.50 -13.04 -3.78
CA ILE A 376 -7.75 -13.45 -4.96
C ILE A 376 -6.44 -12.66 -5.12
N LYS A 377 -5.48 -13.25 -5.85
CA LYS A 377 -4.23 -12.56 -6.24
C LYS A 377 -4.42 -11.51 -7.33
N GLY A 378 -5.48 -11.65 -8.13
CA GLY A 378 -5.87 -10.69 -9.15
C GLY A 378 -4.74 -10.26 -10.07
N SER A 379 -4.51 -8.94 -10.14
CA SER A 379 -3.49 -8.31 -10.98
C SER A 379 -2.29 -7.78 -10.19
N HIS A 380 -1.93 -8.41 -9.06
CA HIS A 380 -0.76 -8.04 -8.28
C HIS A 380 0.52 -8.09 -9.13
N PHE A 381 1.55 -7.26 -8.82
CA PHE A 381 2.79 -7.19 -9.59
C PHE A 381 3.44 -8.57 -9.81
N GLU A 382 4.39 -8.67 -10.76
CA GLU A 382 4.75 -9.88 -11.49
C GLU A 382 3.57 -10.41 -12.33
N TYR A 383 2.88 -9.51 -13.00
CA TYR A 383 1.61 -9.75 -13.74
C TYR A 383 1.65 -11.00 -14.61
N ALA A 384 2.77 -11.28 -15.29
CA ALA A 384 2.96 -12.49 -16.10
C ALA A 384 2.78 -13.81 -15.33
N ARG A 385 2.85 -13.78 -13.99
CA ARG A 385 2.64 -14.94 -13.11
C ARG A 385 1.23 -15.03 -12.54
N ARG A 386 0.32 -14.14 -12.92
CA ARG A 386 -1.04 -14.09 -12.37
C ARG A 386 -2.07 -14.84 -13.21
N PHE A 387 -1.68 -15.37 -14.35
CA PHE A 387 -2.55 -16.10 -15.25
C PHE A 387 -1.84 -17.32 -15.86
N PRO A 388 -2.57 -18.42 -16.17
CA PRO A 388 -2.02 -19.54 -16.92
C PRO A 388 -1.81 -19.18 -18.40
N SER A 389 -0.94 -19.92 -19.10
CA SER A 389 -0.53 -19.66 -20.49
C SER A 389 -1.69 -19.47 -21.48
N ASP A 390 -2.82 -20.15 -21.24
CA ASP A 390 -4.01 -20.09 -22.11
C ASP A 390 -4.69 -18.72 -22.11
N PHE A 391 -4.36 -17.88 -21.11
CA PHE A 391 -4.81 -16.50 -20.99
C PHE A 391 -3.81 -15.47 -21.51
N ALA A 392 -2.64 -15.89 -22.04
CA ALA A 392 -1.64 -15.01 -22.64
C ALA A 392 -2.05 -14.51 -24.05
N ARG A 393 -3.20 -13.83 -24.15
CA ARG A 393 -3.80 -13.37 -25.41
C ARG A 393 -3.28 -12.03 -25.88
N PHE A 394 -3.10 -11.08 -24.98
CA PHE A 394 -2.56 -9.76 -25.29
C PHE A 394 -1.04 -9.87 -25.44
N LYS A 395 -0.50 -9.28 -26.50
CA LYS A 395 0.93 -9.23 -26.79
C LYS A 395 1.42 -7.80 -26.73
N PRO A 396 2.68 -7.55 -26.35
CA PRO A 396 3.24 -6.22 -26.37
C PRO A 396 3.11 -5.57 -27.76
N ALA A 397 2.62 -4.32 -27.81
CA ALA A 397 2.50 -3.57 -29.07
C ALA A 397 3.87 -3.22 -29.65
N SER A 398 4.89 -3.06 -28.80
CA SER A 398 6.27 -2.83 -29.17
C SER A 398 7.24 -3.58 -28.24
N GLY A 399 8.54 -3.43 -28.47
CA GLY A 399 9.59 -3.96 -27.57
C GLY A 399 9.77 -3.16 -26.28
N SER A 400 8.94 -2.12 -26.01
CA SER A 400 9.08 -1.28 -24.84
C SER A 400 8.77 -2.03 -23.54
N GLN A 401 9.31 -1.57 -22.42
CA GLN A 401 8.99 -2.12 -21.10
C GLN A 401 7.52 -1.89 -20.76
N LYS A 402 6.98 -0.70 -21.05
CA LYS A 402 5.59 -0.35 -20.81
C LYS A 402 4.64 -1.31 -21.51
N ASP A 403 4.85 -1.57 -22.81
CA ASP A 403 3.97 -2.43 -23.58
C ASP A 403 3.98 -3.88 -23.08
N ARG A 404 5.15 -4.39 -22.64
CA ARG A 404 5.24 -5.73 -22.03
C ARG A 404 4.45 -5.80 -20.73
N ILE A 405 4.64 -4.81 -19.85
CA ILE A 405 3.94 -4.72 -18.56
C ILE A 405 2.44 -4.60 -18.79
N THR A 406 1.99 -3.73 -19.70
CA THR A 406 0.58 -3.54 -20.00
C THR A 406 -0.05 -4.83 -20.57
N ALA A 407 0.63 -5.53 -21.48
CA ALA A 407 0.12 -6.79 -22.03
C ALA A 407 -0.02 -7.88 -20.96
N ASP A 408 0.95 -8.01 -20.06
CA ASP A 408 0.88 -8.97 -18.96
C ASP A 408 -0.23 -8.60 -17.96
N TYR A 409 -0.39 -7.32 -17.66
CA TYR A 409 -1.48 -6.83 -16.82
C TYR A 409 -2.85 -7.09 -17.47
N ASP A 410 -3.03 -6.78 -18.76
CA ASP A 410 -4.26 -7.03 -19.50
C ASP A 410 -4.63 -8.53 -19.50
N ASN A 411 -3.64 -9.42 -19.61
CA ASN A 411 -3.85 -10.87 -19.51
C ASN A 411 -4.28 -11.29 -18.11
N SER A 412 -3.77 -10.67 -17.04
CA SER A 412 -4.19 -10.94 -15.67
C SER A 412 -5.64 -10.49 -15.43
N VAL A 413 -6.04 -9.34 -16.01
CA VAL A 413 -7.44 -8.86 -15.98
C VAL A 413 -8.35 -9.81 -16.75
N LEU A 414 -7.94 -10.30 -17.93
CA LEU A 414 -8.70 -11.29 -18.71
C LEU A 414 -8.93 -12.58 -17.92
N TYR A 415 -7.94 -13.01 -17.15
CA TYR A 415 -8.07 -14.19 -16.28
C TYR A 415 -9.04 -13.92 -15.12
N THR A 416 -8.97 -12.75 -14.50
CA THR A 416 -9.92 -12.31 -13.47
C THR A 416 -11.35 -12.26 -13.99
N ASP A 417 -11.57 -11.76 -15.21
CA ASP A 417 -12.88 -11.78 -15.88
C ASP A 417 -13.45 -13.20 -16.02
N TRP A 418 -12.61 -14.16 -16.43
CA TRP A 418 -13.01 -15.56 -16.53
C TRP A 418 -13.37 -16.15 -15.16
N ILE A 419 -12.60 -15.85 -14.09
CA ILE A 419 -12.88 -16.31 -12.73
C ILE A 419 -14.20 -15.76 -12.24
N LEU A 420 -14.42 -14.45 -12.35
CA LEU A 420 -15.64 -13.79 -11.89
C LEU A 420 -16.89 -14.33 -12.63
N SER A 421 -16.80 -14.52 -13.95
CA SER A 421 -17.88 -15.11 -14.73
C SER A 421 -18.11 -16.58 -14.34
N SER A 422 -17.07 -17.35 -14.04
CA SER A 422 -17.19 -18.74 -13.58
C SER A 422 -17.88 -18.82 -12.22
N ILE A 423 -17.59 -17.89 -11.29
CA ILE A 423 -18.30 -17.77 -10.01
C ILE A 423 -19.78 -17.48 -10.25
N MET A 424 -20.12 -16.53 -11.14
CA MET A 424 -21.51 -16.21 -11.49
C MET A 424 -22.25 -17.43 -12.07
N HIS A 425 -21.59 -18.22 -12.91
CA HIS A 425 -22.12 -19.48 -13.43
C HIS A 425 -22.40 -20.50 -12.32
N GLN A 426 -21.49 -20.70 -11.38
CA GLN A 426 -21.69 -21.60 -10.25
C GLN A 426 -22.85 -21.15 -9.35
N LEU A 427 -22.96 -19.84 -9.07
CA LEU A 427 -24.06 -19.27 -8.29
C LEU A 427 -25.41 -19.45 -8.99
N THR A 428 -25.45 -19.26 -10.32
CA THR A 428 -26.68 -19.51 -11.11
C THR A 428 -27.05 -20.99 -11.07
N ALA A 429 -26.08 -21.89 -11.26
CA ALA A 429 -26.29 -23.33 -11.24
C ALA A 429 -26.74 -23.86 -9.85
N SER A 430 -26.33 -23.21 -8.76
CA SER A 430 -26.75 -23.57 -7.39
C SER A 430 -28.22 -23.27 -7.11
N GLN A 431 -28.90 -22.52 -7.99
CA GLN A 431 -30.29 -22.02 -7.83
C GLN A 431 -30.51 -21.21 -6.54
N SER A 432 -29.44 -20.84 -5.85
CA SER A 432 -29.49 -19.99 -4.66
C SER A 432 -29.91 -18.57 -5.03
N LYS A 433 -30.63 -17.88 -4.14
CA LYS A 433 -30.81 -16.43 -4.19
C LYS A 433 -29.51 -15.76 -3.79
N ALA A 434 -28.63 -15.58 -4.78
CA ALA A 434 -27.28 -15.16 -4.53
C ALA A 434 -26.99 -13.73 -4.99
N LEU A 435 -26.08 -13.10 -4.25
CA LEU A 435 -25.46 -11.83 -4.57
C LEU A 435 -23.95 -12.02 -4.64
N LEU A 436 -23.33 -11.49 -5.68
CA LEU A 436 -21.87 -11.37 -5.78
C LEU A 436 -21.50 -9.90 -5.72
N VAL A 437 -20.56 -9.56 -4.84
CA VAL A 437 -19.88 -8.27 -4.80
C VAL A 437 -18.43 -8.50 -5.16
N TYR A 438 -17.93 -7.76 -6.10
CA TYR A 438 -16.51 -7.66 -6.41
C TYR A 438 -16.03 -6.26 -6.10
N ALA A 439 -14.93 -6.14 -5.39
CA ALA A 439 -14.20 -4.90 -5.24
C ALA A 439 -12.71 -5.21 -5.16
N SER A 440 -11.91 -4.53 -5.98
CA SER A 440 -10.47 -4.56 -5.79
C SER A 440 -10.10 -3.61 -4.66
N ASP A 441 -9.07 -3.99 -3.94
CA ASP A 441 -8.56 -3.23 -2.82
C ASP A 441 -7.97 -1.88 -3.24
N HIS A 442 -7.17 -1.83 -4.31
CA HIS A 442 -6.61 -0.62 -4.91
C HIS A 442 -6.38 -0.80 -6.41
N GLY A 443 -5.96 0.26 -7.07
CA GLY A 443 -5.52 0.26 -8.45
C GLY A 443 -4.00 0.05 -8.57
N GLU A 444 -3.43 0.39 -9.76
CA GLU A 444 -2.04 0.08 -10.09
C GLU A 444 -1.46 1.08 -11.11
N ASN A 445 -0.18 1.44 -10.97
CA ASN A 445 0.55 2.24 -11.95
C ASN A 445 1.29 1.32 -12.93
N LEU A 446 1.19 1.58 -14.22
CA LEU A 446 1.80 0.79 -15.29
C LEU A 446 2.68 1.65 -16.21
N LEU A 447 3.52 2.52 -15.65
CA LEU A 447 4.35 3.48 -16.38
C LEU A 447 3.50 4.44 -17.25
N ASP A 448 2.39 4.93 -16.69
CA ASP A 448 1.33 5.61 -17.44
C ASP A 448 1.76 6.98 -17.97
N ASP A 449 2.51 7.73 -17.18
CA ASP A 449 2.90 9.10 -17.44
C ASP A 449 4.43 9.31 -17.31
N ASP A 450 4.88 10.55 -17.45
CA ASP A 450 6.30 10.93 -17.41
C ASP A 450 7.00 10.58 -16.09
N ARG A 451 6.25 10.34 -15.02
CA ARG A 451 6.78 9.89 -13.73
C ARG A 451 7.27 8.44 -13.79
N LYS A 452 6.80 7.65 -14.78
CA LYS A 452 7.17 6.24 -15.00
C LYS A 452 7.02 5.38 -13.76
N LEU A 453 5.94 5.61 -12.99
CA LEU A 453 5.65 4.83 -11.80
C LEU A 453 5.13 3.44 -12.19
N LEU A 454 5.58 2.42 -11.45
CA LEU A 454 5.13 1.04 -11.59
C LEU A 454 4.74 0.52 -10.20
N GLY A 455 3.62 -0.20 -10.11
CA GLY A 455 3.11 -0.70 -8.84
C GLY A 455 2.16 0.29 -8.15
N HIS A 456 1.98 0.13 -6.87
CA HIS A 456 1.05 0.90 -6.04
C HIS A 456 1.74 1.52 -4.81
N GLY A 457 0.96 2.20 -3.94
CA GLY A 457 1.49 2.82 -2.73
C GLY A 457 1.85 4.30 -2.86
N MET A 458 1.65 4.93 -4.04
CA MET A 458 2.02 6.31 -4.32
C MET A 458 0.91 7.32 -4.01
N GLY A 459 -0.34 6.88 -3.82
CA GLY A 459 -1.49 7.74 -3.54
C GLY A 459 -1.89 8.64 -4.69
N ASN A 460 -1.73 8.17 -5.93
CA ASN A 460 -2.12 8.91 -7.13
C ASN A 460 -3.40 8.35 -7.76
N ALA A 461 -3.86 8.93 -8.87
CA ALA A 461 -5.10 8.55 -9.52
C ALA A 461 -5.15 7.10 -10.01
N TYR A 462 -4.00 6.52 -10.37
CA TYR A 462 -3.95 5.16 -10.91
C TYR A 462 -4.04 4.10 -9.83
N ASP A 463 -3.49 4.33 -8.64
CA ASP A 463 -3.54 3.40 -7.53
C ASP A 463 -4.70 3.67 -6.55
N LEU A 464 -5.32 4.87 -6.60
CA LEU A 464 -6.53 5.17 -5.81
C LEU A 464 -7.84 4.89 -6.56
N ALA A 465 -7.86 4.89 -7.89
CA ALA A 465 -9.01 4.45 -8.67
C ALA A 465 -9.06 2.92 -8.73
N THR A 466 -10.17 2.32 -8.30
CA THR A 466 -10.32 0.87 -8.25
C THR A 466 -11.60 0.39 -8.93
N THR A 467 -11.74 -0.92 -9.13
CA THR A 467 -12.88 -1.55 -9.79
C THR A 467 -13.82 -2.19 -8.79
N ALA A 468 -15.13 -1.96 -8.95
CA ALA A 468 -16.14 -2.66 -8.18
C ALA A 468 -17.46 -2.79 -8.94
N PHE A 469 -18.19 -3.86 -8.64
CA PHE A 469 -19.54 -4.06 -9.11
C PHE A 469 -20.33 -4.99 -8.16
N VAL A 470 -21.66 -4.95 -8.30
CA VAL A 470 -22.59 -5.88 -7.68
C VAL A 470 -23.31 -6.65 -8.77
N TRP A 471 -23.47 -7.94 -8.58
CA TRP A 471 -24.24 -8.80 -9.48
C TRP A 471 -25.16 -9.73 -8.66
N SER A 472 -26.30 -10.11 -9.24
CA SER A 472 -27.24 -11.02 -8.58
C SER A 472 -27.76 -12.08 -9.51
N THR A 473 -28.10 -13.24 -8.95
CA THR A 473 -28.86 -14.28 -9.67
C THR A 473 -30.25 -13.76 -10.06
N GLY A 474 -30.80 -14.25 -11.18
CA GLY A 474 -32.09 -13.80 -11.70
C GLY A 474 -33.32 -14.23 -10.89
N ASN A 475 -33.15 -15.06 -9.85
CA ASN A 475 -34.24 -15.62 -9.03
C ASN A 475 -34.55 -14.82 -7.75
N LEU A 476 -34.02 -13.60 -7.63
CA LEU A 476 -34.40 -12.67 -6.57
C LEU A 476 -35.85 -12.23 -6.73
N SER A 477 -36.50 -11.91 -5.61
CA SER A 477 -37.87 -11.36 -5.66
C SER A 477 -37.91 -10.01 -6.37
N ALA A 478 -39.06 -9.64 -6.92
CA ALA A 478 -39.24 -8.35 -7.55
C ALA A 478 -38.94 -7.16 -6.60
N ALA A 479 -39.19 -7.32 -5.30
CA ALA A 479 -38.86 -6.30 -4.29
C ALA A 479 -37.35 -6.15 -4.11
N GLN A 480 -36.61 -7.27 -4.05
CA GLN A 480 -35.14 -7.27 -3.98
C GLN A 480 -34.51 -6.67 -5.25
N MET A 481 -35.01 -7.06 -6.42
CA MET A 481 -34.53 -6.49 -7.69
C MET A 481 -34.78 -4.98 -7.76
N ARG A 482 -35.97 -4.49 -7.37
CA ARG A 482 -36.24 -3.04 -7.30
C ARG A 482 -35.28 -2.32 -6.35
N LYS A 483 -34.96 -2.94 -5.20
CA LYS A 483 -34.00 -2.39 -4.26
C LYS A 483 -32.62 -2.28 -4.90
N LEU A 484 -32.13 -3.33 -5.57
CA LEU A 484 -30.83 -3.33 -6.26
C LEU A 484 -30.78 -2.36 -7.44
N GLN A 485 -31.90 -2.05 -8.08
CA GLN A 485 -31.96 -1.05 -9.17
C GLN A 485 -31.50 0.35 -8.71
N LYS A 486 -31.57 0.67 -7.43
CA LYS A 486 -31.00 1.92 -6.90
C LYS A 486 -29.50 2.02 -7.16
N LEU A 487 -28.76 0.90 -7.19
CA LEU A 487 -27.32 0.90 -7.51
C LEU A 487 -27.04 1.51 -8.88
N LYS A 488 -27.97 1.36 -9.84
CA LYS A 488 -27.83 1.95 -11.18
C LYS A 488 -27.78 3.48 -11.13
N THR A 489 -28.51 4.11 -10.19
CA THR A 489 -28.48 5.57 -10.02
C THR A 489 -27.18 6.07 -9.39
N ARG A 490 -26.35 5.17 -8.83
CA ARG A 490 -25.05 5.46 -8.20
C ARG A 490 -23.87 5.21 -9.15
N GLN A 491 -24.12 4.64 -10.34
CA GLN A 491 -23.09 4.16 -11.27
C GLN A 491 -22.03 5.21 -11.59
N ASP A 492 -22.44 6.47 -11.79
CA ASP A 492 -21.55 7.57 -12.19
C ASP A 492 -21.19 8.51 -11.04
N GLN A 493 -21.71 8.22 -9.83
CA GLN A 493 -21.34 8.95 -8.63
C GLN A 493 -19.98 8.49 -8.11
N GLN A 494 -19.28 9.38 -7.42
CA GLN A 494 -18.04 9.03 -6.74
C GLN A 494 -18.34 8.22 -5.48
N VAL A 495 -17.83 7.00 -5.43
CA VAL A 495 -18.13 6.01 -4.38
C VAL A 495 -16.82 5.48 -3.81
N SER A 496 -16.75 5.37 -2.48
CA SER A 496 -15.64 4.70 -1.81
C SER A 496 -15.93 3.22 -1.58
N ILE A 497 -14.91 2.37 -1.59
CA ILE A 497 -15.03 0.96 -1.17
C ILE A 497 -15.57 0.83 0.26
N ALA A 498 -15.35 1.82 1.13
CA ALA A 498 -15.89 1.88 2.49
C ALA A 498 -17.44 1.92 2.53
N SER A 499 -18.11 2.26 1.43
CA SER A 499 -19.58 2.23 1.32
C SER A 499 -20.15 0.81 1.18
N LEU A 500 -19.34 -0.15 0.76
CA LEU A 500 -19.80 -1.52 0.48
C LEU A 500 -20.24 -2.27 1.73
N PRO A 501 -19.56 -2.22 2.90
CA PRO A 501 -20.03 -2.86 4.11
C PRO A 501 -21.42 -2.38 4.56
N HIS A 502 -21.68 -1.07 4.56
CA HIS A 502 -22.98 -0.49 4.92
C HIS A 502 -24.09 -0.96 3.96
N THR A 503 -23.78 -0.99 2.66
CA THR A 503 -24.69 -1.49 1.63
C THR A 503 -25.00 -2.99 1.83
N LEU A 504 -24.00 -3.77 2.21
CA LEU A 504 -24.16 -5.21 2.42
C LEU A 504 -24.96 -5.52 3.69
N LEU A 505 -24.85 -4.72 4.76
CA LEU A 505 -25.72 -4.87 5.92
C LEU A 505 -27.19 -4.67 5.53
N ASN A 506 -27.48 -3.62 4.75
CA ASN A 506 -28.83 -3.35 4.26
C ASN A 506 -29.36 -4.49 3.36
N ILE A 507 -28.53 -5.05 2.48
CA ILE A 507 -28.86 -6.20 1.64
C ILE A 507 -29.11 -7.44 2.50
N ALA A 508 -28.29 -7.68 3.51
CA ALA A 508 -28.40 -8.84 4.40
C ALA A 508 -29.54 -8.72 5.42
N GLY A 509 -30.16 -7.54 5.54
CA GLY A 509 -31.22 -7.26 6.52
C GLY A 509 -30.70 -7.15 7.94
N ILE A 510 -29.48 -6.67 8.12
CA ILE A 510 -28.81 -6.54 9.42
C ILE A 510 -28.90 -5.09 9.88
N THR A 511 -29.34 -4.89 11.13
CA THR A 511 -29.30 -3.60 11.81
C THR A 511 -28.37 -3.68 13.03
N MET A 512 -27.51 -2.67 13.17
CA MET A 512 -26.55 -2.60 14.28
C MET A 512 -26.05 -1.16 14.47
N PRO A 513 -25.49 -0.82 15.65
CA PRO A 513 -24.72 0.39 15.82
C PRO A 513 -23.55 0.46 14.82
N GLY A 514 -23.20 1.66 14.37
CA GLY A 514 -22.13 1.85 13.36
C GLY A 514 -22.62 1.78 11.91
N TYR A 515 -23.86 1.34 11.64
CA TYR A 515 -24.45 1.50 10.31
C TYR A 515 -24.68 2.99 10.00
N ASP A 516 -24.19 3.42 8.85
CA ASP A 516 -24.32 4.79 8.34
C ASP A 516 -25.11 4.78 7.01
N SER A 517 -26.36 5.30 7.06
CA SER A 517 -27.23 5.39 5.89
C SER A 517 -26.67 6.29 4.79
N THR A 518 -25.78 7.24 5.13
CA THR A 518 -25.15 8.14 4.16
C THR A 518 -24.06 7.44 3.33
N GLN A 519 -23.58 6.30 3.77
CA GLN A 519 -22.64 5.45 3.04
C GLN A 519 -23.32 4.24 2.36
N ASP A 520 -24.57 3.96 2.66
CA ASP A 520 -25.29 2.86 2.03
C ASP A 520 -25.80 3.24 0.63
N LEU A 521 -25.30 2.60 -0.40
CA LEU A 521 -25.64 2.84 -1.81
C LEU A 521 -27.13 2.59 -2.13
N LEU A 522 -27.84 1.88 -1.28
CA LEU A 522 -29.29 1.60 -1.41
C LEU A 522 -30.15 2.57 -0.63
N SER A 523 -29.55 3.38 0.24
CA SER A 523 -30.25 4.39 1.02
C SER A 523 -30.62 5.61 0.18
N ASP A 524 -31.75 6.25 0.51
CA ASP A 524 -32.10 7.54 -0.04
C ASP A 524 -31.23 8.67 0.53
N ASP A 525 -30.63 8.45 1.72
CA ASP A 525 -29.72 9.38 2.39
C ASP A 525 -28.27 9.30 1.83
N PHE A 526 -27.99 8.40 0.91
CA PHE A 526 -26.63 8.20 0.37
C PHE A 526 -26.01 9.51 -0.10
N LYS A 527 -24.77 9.75 0.30
CA LYS A 527 -23.96 10.89 -0.13
C LYS A 527 -22.74 10.40 -0.93
N ALA A 528 -22.52 11.03 -2.09
CA ALA A 528 -21.31 10.76 -2.87
C ALA A 528 -20.06 10.98 -2.02
N SER A 529 -19.11 10.08 -2.13
CA SER A 529 -17.88 10.10 -1.33
C SER A 529 -16.94 11.20 -1.81
N LEU A 530 -16.22 11.82 -0.88
CA LEU A 530 -15.03 12.63 -1.19
C LEU A 530 -13.77 11.77 -1.41
N CYS A 531 -13.92 10.45 -1.36
CA CYS A 531 -12.83 9.48 -1.47
C CYS A 531 -11.68 9.75 -0.49
N PRO A 532 -11.95 9.85 0.81
CA PRO A 532 -10.90 9.96 1.79
C PRO A 532 -10.03 8.70 1.78
N HIS A 533 -8.74 8.87 1.98
CA HIS A 533 -7.80 7.76 1.97
C HIS A 533 -6.67 7.94 2.98
N LEU A 534 -6.00 6.83 3.32
CA LEU A 534 -4.79 6.82 4.12
C LEU A 534 -3.57 6.69 3.20
N LEU A 535 -2.60 7.57 3.39
CA LEU A 535 -1.32 7.53 2.69
C LEU A 535 -0.19 7.54 3.72
N GLY A 536 0.55 6.44 3.81
CA GLY A 536 1.51 6.25 4.90
C GLY A 536 0.81 6.24 6.26
N THR A 537 1.18 7.17 7.15
CA THR A 537 0.53 7.38 8.47
C THR A 537 -0.50 8.52 8.45
N GLY A 538 -0.70 9.16 7.27
CA GLY A 538 -1.53 10.36 7.13
C GLY A 538 -2.90 10.08 6.55
N TYR A 539 -3.93 10.71 7.14
CA TYR A 539 -5.28 10.78 6.58
C TYR A 539 -5.37 11.93 5.56
N VAL A 540 -5.83 11.61 4.34
CA VAL A 540 -6.08 12.59 3.26
C VAL A 540 -7.59 12.64 3.03
N PRO A 541 -8.25 13.79 3.27
CA PRO A 541 -9.72 13.89 3.31
C PRO A 541 -10.39 13.80 1.95
N THR A 542 -9.66 14.05 0.86
CA THR A 542 -10.25 14.10 -0.49
C THR A 542 -9.30 13.51 -1.53
N PHE A 543 -9.90 12.87 -2.54
CA PHE A 543 -9.21 12.47 -3.77
C PHE A 543 -10.00 13.02 -4.97
N ASP A 544 -9.33 13.74 -5.86
CA ASP A 544 -9.96 14.31 -7.05
C ASP A 544 -9.83 13.36 -8.26
N PHE A 545 -10.96 12.83 -8.72
CA PHE A 545 -11.08 12.07 -9.96
C PHE A 545 -11.01 12.94 -11.24
N SER A 546 -10.82 14.26 -11.10
CA SER A 546 -10.84 15.18 -12.24
C SER A 546 -9.65 15.04 -13.19
N ILE A 547 -8.78 14.05 -12.98
CA ILE A 547 -7.83 13.63 -14.00
C ILE A 547 -8.65 13.13 -15.18
N LYS A 548 -8.76 13.98 -16.18
CA LYS A 548 -9.33 13.67 -17.49
C LYS A 548 -8.88 12.26 -17.87
N HIS A 549 -9.85 11.40 -18.25
CA HIS A 549 -9.51 10.27 -19.08
C HIS A 549 -8.52 10.75 -20.11
N ILE A 550 -7.27 10.32 -19.98
CA ILE A 550 -6.33 10.42 -21.09
C ILE A 550 -6.95 9.43 -22.08
N ALA A 551 -7.81 9.96 -22.95
CA ALA A 551 -8.21 9.26 -24.14
C ALA A 551 -6.89 8.84 -24.78
N ALA A 552 -6.77 7.55 -25.06
CA ALA A 552 -5.71 7.06 -25.89
C ALA A 552 -5.76 7.86 -27.20
N GLU A 553 -4.82 8.79 -27.39
CA GLU A 553 -4.44 9.27 -28.71
C GLU A 553 -3.54 8.25 -29.37
#